data_a3611e55ba353ea578b4960e2dfc7c4c
#
_entry.id   a3611e55ba353ea578b4960e2dfc7c4c
#
_cell.length_a   1.000
_cell.length_b   1.000
_cell.length_c   1.000
_cell.angle_alpha   90.00
_cell.angle_beta   90.00
_cell.angle_gamma   90.00
#
_symmetry.space_group_name_H-M   'P 1'
#
loop_
_entity.id
_entity.type
_entity.pdbx_description
1 polymer ?
#
loop_
_entity_poly.entity_id
_entity_poly.type
_entity_poly.pdbx_seq_one_letter_code
_entity_poly.pdbx_strand_id
1 'polypeptide(L)'
;MKHFFALLSCILFIFPVFASVDARFIEKESPIYSEIDALYALSSLASPNTNRPWTESQARLYLSKIDSNSLSDEGRAIYEKAKREIEDGLRWEYEDGFSLSGGIMFSNEFYFHTNSDFDTEEEWVRSWNDRKPLIRLWGEVSTGDMFYTAADILYRYGRAAMEDNYGLLKDVMTSDGYIGSYEITAPDNTPYVISSKYFREKYASNFYTNTQNFSFIWPRRAVFSFGGERWNFSFSRDRMKLGKSHIGSLLVDDHSDYADTIRTTFFNKYFTYDWILMPLNVLTSDSEDTTTEGRIYMIHTLDFRIFDRVSLKLSENVVWKYSVFDLGYLNPSFFFHNLNNRSMFNALAYIELNIALTKGVNVYGQYAMDQARAPHEGNGQSDAWGFSVGGEYTFTALKGVFTLYSEYLLTSPLLYRRDGVDFIKVSRYYHQGSDNNTYGHIPFFEYIGYRYGGDTNTIKTGAVFVHPTWGECEGYIQLMEHGDMSIYKSHNIDGKNEDEANIKESTPSGTDVLRAIIISIKGEVSLSSLLSWPGISIYGEADWIGVSTFNKENKTYNDFKTDFQLSLGVSIAI
;
A
#
# COMPACT_ATOMS: atom_id res chain seq x y z
N MET A 1 -9.19 -18.48 31.97
CA MET A 1 -10.06 -17.79 31.00
C MET A 1 -11.17 -16.98 31.67
N LYS A 2 -12.03 -17.53 32.54
CA LYS A 2 -13.11 -16.72 33.17
C LYS A 2 -12.61 -15.49 33.97
N HIS A 3 -11.49 -15.59 34.66
CA HIS A 3 -10.92 -14.47 35.44
C HIS A 3 -10.19 -13.44 34.57
N PHE A 4 -9.69 -13.84 33.36
CA PHE A 4 -9.07 -12.94 32.41
C PHE A 4 -10.11 -12.05 31.73
N PHE A 5 -11.27 -12.64 31.33
CA PHE A 5 -12.40 -11.87 30.79
C PHE A 5 -13.03 -10.93 31.84
N ALA A 6 -13.09 -11.33 33.10
CA ALA A 6 -13.57 -10.48 34.16
C ALA A 6 -12.63 -9.30 34.45
N LEU A 7 -11.31 -9.50 34.35
CA LEU A 7 -10.33 -8.43 34.51
C LEU A 7 -10.37 -7.46 33.34
N LEU A 8 -10.51 -7.97 32.10
CA LEU A 8 -10.69 -7.14 30.91
C LEU A 8 -11.99 -6.33 30.96
N SER A 9 -13.08 -6.94 31.43
CA SER A 9 -14.35 -6.24 31.65
C SER A 9 -14.26 -5.17 32.75
N CYS A 10 -13.50 -5.41 33.82
CA CYS A 10 -13.33 -4.41 34.89
C CYS A 10 -12.46 -3.23 34.45
N ILE A 11 -11.49 -3.41 33.55
CA ILE A 11 -10.65 -2.33 33.01
C ILE A 11 -11.48 -1.42 32.10
N LEU A 12 -12.48 -1.96 31.41
CA LEU A 12 -13.37 -1.21 30.51
C LEU A 12 -14.37 -0.29 31.24
N PHE A 13 -14.56 -0.47 32.56
CA PHE A 13 -15.55 0.30 33.33
C PHE A 13 -14.98 1.44 34.20
N ILE A 14 -13.68 1.74 34.18
CA ILE A 14 -13.05 2.69 35.13
C ILE A 14 -12.69 4.04 34.49
N PHE A 15 -12.86 4.24 33.20
CA PHE A 15 -12.56 5.53 32.59
C PHE A 15 -13.81 6.40 32.48
N PRO A 16 -13.83 7.58 33.11
CA PRO A 16 -14.92 8.53 32.90
C PRO A 16 -14.87 9.00 31.44
N VAL A 17 -16.01 8.92 30.79
CA VAL A 17 -16.22 9.42 29.43
C VAL A 17 -16.10 10.95 29.48
N PHE A 18 -14.97 11.48 29.04
CA PHE A 18 -14.82 12.90 28.79
C PHE A 18 -14.18 13.11 27.42
N ALA A 19 -14.90 13.83 26.59
CA ALA A 19 -14.56 14.37 25.28
C ALA A 19 -14.79 13.43 24.08
N SER A 20 -15.61 13.94 23.20
CA SER A 20 -15.97 13.38 21.90
C SER A 20 -14.75 13.26 21.00
N VAL A 21 -14.25 12.04 20.83
CA VAL A 21 -13.16 11.76 19.92
C VAL A 21 -13.48 10.52 19.13
N ASP A 22 -13.54 10.68 17.83
CA ASP A 22 -13.87 9.61 16.92
C ASP A 22 -12.63 8.76 16.61
N ALA A 23 -12.62 7.54 17.11
CA ALA A 23 -11.60 6.54 16.83
C ALA A 23 -11.80 5.83 15.48
N ARG A 24 -12.79 6.25 14.67
CA ARG A 24 -13.08 5.70 13.37
C ARG A 24 -11.94 5.90 12.39
N PHE A 25 -11.54 4.83 11.71
CA PHE A 25 -10.54 4.87 10.65
C PHE A 25 -11.17 5.21 9.31
N ILE A 26 -10.63 6.23 8.65
CA ILE A 26 -10.98 6.61 7.29
C ILE A 26 -10.34 5.61 6.34
N GLU A 27 -11.15 4.97 5.49
CA GLU A 27 -10.64 4.04 4.48
C GLU A 27 -9.60 4.73 3.60
N LYS A 28 -8.53 4.01 3.23
CA LYS A 28 -7.41 4.57 2.48
C LYS A 28 -7.85 5.14 1.10
N GLU A 29 -8.86 4.53 0.50
CA GLU A 29 -9.45 4.93 -0.78
C GLU A 29 -10.41 6.14 -0.67
N SER A 30 -10.64 6.66 0.53
CA SER A 30 -11.53 7.82 0.72
C SER A 30 -11.01 9.07 0.01
N PRO A 31 -11.87 9.85 -0.66
CA PRO A 31 -11.51 11.11 -1.31
C PRO A 31 -11.06 12.20 -0.31
N ILE A 32 -11.34 12.04 0.99
CA ILE A 32 -10.92 12.97 2.05
C ILE A 32 -9.41 13.25 1.99
N TYR A 33 -8.60 12.24 1.61
CA TYR A 33 -7.14 12.41 1.54
C TYR A 33 -6.70 13.38 0.46
N SER A 34 -7.20 13.23 -0.77
CA SER A 34 -6.90 14.15 -1.87
C SER A 34 -7.48 15.53 -1.64
N GLU A 35 -8.67 15.62 -1.03
CA GLU A 35 -9.32 16.87 -0.66
C GLU A 35 -8.49 17.66 0.37
N ILE A 36 -8.08 17.02 1.46
CA ILE A 36 -7.26 17.68 2.49
C ILE A 36 -5.87 18.04 1.95
N ASP A 37 -5.24 17.17 1.15
CA ASP A 37 -3.94 17.47 0.52
C ASP A 37 -4.04 18.72 -0.38
N ALA A 38 -5.07 18.80 -1.23
CA ALA A 38 -5.32 19.95 -2.08
C ALA A 38 -5.58 21.25 -1.28
N LEU A 39 -6.37 21.15 -0.21
CA LEU A 39 -6.67 22.29 0.67
C LEU A 39 -5.42 22.79 1.40
N TYR A 40 -4.53 21.89 1.83
CA TYR A 40 -3.25 22.27 2.45
C TYR A 40 -2.38 23.04 1.48
N ALA A 41 -2.26 22.58 0.23
CA ALA A 41 -1.51 23.28 -0.80
C ALA A 41 -2.08 24.68 -1.08
N LEU A 42 -3.41 24.80 -1.24
CA LEU A 42 -4.10 26.08 -1.41
C LEU A 42 -3.95 27.03 -0.22
N SER A 43 -3.67 26.50 0.96
CA SER A 43 -3.47 27.26 2.20
C SER A 43 -2.00 27.55 2.52
N SER A 44 -1.07 27.21 1.63
CA SER A 44 0.39 27.34 1.85
C SER A 44 0.89 26.55 3.07
N LEU A 45 0.27 25.41 3.34
CA LEU A 45 0.67 24.47 4.39
C LEU A 45 1.45 23.31 3.77
N ALA A 46 2.50 22.82 4.43
CA ALA A 46 3.13 21.57 4.07
C ALA A 46 2.14 20.42 4.21
N SER A 47 2.27 19.36 3.43
CA SER A 47 1.36 18.22 3.47
C SER A 47 1.05 17.77 4.89
N PRO A 48 -0.18 17.36 5.20
CA PRO A 48 -0.52 16.80 6.51
C PRO A 48 0.30 15.52 6.74
N ASN A 49 0.12 14.84 7.87
CA ASN A 49 0.80 13.57 8.09
C ASN A 49 0.53 12.61 6.93
N THR A 50 1.58 12.04 6.36
CA THR A 50 1.52 11.18 5.17
C THR A 50 1.36 9.69 5.52
N ASN A 51 1.20 9.34 6.81
CA ASN A 51 0.88 8.00 7.26
C ASN A 51 -0.64 7.78 7.22
N ARG A 52 -1.09 6.98 6.29
CA ARG A 52 -2.51 6.64 6.08
C ARG A 52 -2.74 5.15 6.38
N PRO A 53 -3.90 4.76 6.91
CA PRO A 53 -5.11 5.56 7.16
C PRO A 53 -5.02 6.46 8.39
N TRP A 54 -5.82 7.53 8.39
CA TRP A 54 -6.03 8.42 9.53
C TRP A 54 -7.26 7.99 10.33
N THR A 55 -7.30 8.40 11.59
CA THR A 55 -8.56 8.44 12.32
C THR A 55 -9.32 9.73 11.98
N GLU A 56 -10.63 9.76 12.21
CA GLU A 56 -11.41 10.97 12.00
C GLU A 56 -10.93 12.13 12.90
N SER A 57 -10.48 11.84 14.12
CA SER A 57 -9.88 12.86 15.00
C SER A 57 -8.59 13.46 14.39
N GLN A 58 -7.77 12.67 13.71
CA GLN A 58 -6.64 13.20 12.96
C GLN A 58 -7.09 14.07 11.78
N ALA A 59 -8.06 13.60 10.99
CA ALA A 59 -8.58 14.36 9.86
C ALA A 59 -9.22 15.70 10.30
N ARG A 60 -10.01 15.70 11.39
CA ARG A 60 -10.52 16.95 11.99
C ARG A 60 -9.41 17.90 12.43
N LEU A 61 -8.36 17.36 13.07
CA LEU A 61 -7.21 18.17 13.46
C LEU A 61 -6.55 18.82 12.24
N TYR A 62 -6.37 18.07 11.14
CA TYR A 62 -5.76 18.60 9.93
C TYR A 62 -6.67 19.63 9.28
N LEU A 63 -7.96 19.36 9.14
CA LEU A 63 -8.93 20.29 8.58
C LEU A 63 -9.03 21.59 9.40
N SER A 64 -8.92 21.52 10.72
CA SER A 64 -8.95 22.68 11.62
C SER A 64 -7.80 23.67 11.44
N LYS A 65 -6.73 23.28 10.76
CA LYS A 65 -5.60 24.19 10.43
C LYS A 65 -5.87 25.08 9.23
N ILE A 66 -6.90 24.79 8.47
CA ILE A 66 -7.23 25.50 7.24
C ILE A 66 -8.17 26.65 7.58
N ASP A 67 -7.77 27.87 7.23
CA ASP A 67 -8.67 29.01 7.28
C ASP A 67 -9.57 29.01 6.03
N SER A 68 -10.80 28.52 6.20
CA SER A 68 -11.78 28.41 5.10
C SER A 68 -12.14 29.76 4.47
N ASN A 69 -11.98 30.88 5.20
CA ASN A 69 -12.25 32.21 4.67
C ASN A 69 -11.17 32.68 3.67
N SER A 70 -9.96 32.12 3.74
CA SER A 70 -8.86 32.44 2.82
C SER A 70 -8.92 31.66 1.50
N LEU A 71 -9.81 30.67 1.40
CA LEU A 71 -10.01 29.84 0.21
C LEU A 71 -10.89 30.53 -0.84
N SER A 72 -10.70 30.15 -2.11
CA SER A 72 -11.67 30.44 -3.17
C SER A 72 -13.01 29.72 -2.94
N ASP A 73 -14.02 30.05 -3.72
CA ASP A 73 -15.32 29.40 -3.61
C ASP A 73 -15.25 27.89 -3.88
N GLU A 74 -14.40 27.45 -4.83
CA GLU A 74 -14.16 26.04 -5.11
C GLU A 74 -13.43 25.34 -3.96
N GLY A 75 -12.38 25.98 -3.42
CA GLY A 75 -11.65 25.44 -2.27
C GLY A 75 -12.56 25.35 -1.03
N ARG A 76 -13.43 26.34 -0.82
CA ARG A 76 -14.41 26.33 0.26
C ARG A 76 -15.44 25.21 0.06
N ALA A 77 -15.90 24.95 -1.16
CA ALA A 77 -16.83 23.86 -1.45
C ALA A 77 -16.23 22.50 -1.13
N ILE A 78 -14.92 22.29 -1.44
CA ILE A 78 -14.21 21.07 -1.05
C ILE A 78 -14.02 20.98 0.46
N TYR A 79 -13.68 22.09 1.12
CA TYR A 79 -13.56 22.15 2.59
C TYR A 79 -14.86 21.74 3.29
N GLU A 80 -16.00 22.30 2.85
CA GLU A 80 -17.31 21.97 3.42
C GLU A 80 -17.74 20.53 3.11
N LYS A 81 -17.30 19.97 1.97
CA LYS A 81 -17.52 18.56 1.66
C LYS A 81 -16.72 17.66 2.61
N ALA A 82 -15.41 17.85 2.69
CA ALA A 82 -14.54 17.08 3.58
C ALA A 82 -14.99 17.18 5.05
N LYS A 83 -15.40 18.39 5.48
CA LYS A 83 -15.94 18.61 6.82
C LYS A 83 -17.18 17.77 7.09
N ARG A 84 -18.16 17.78 6.17
CA ARG A 84 -19.37 16.96 6.31
C ARG A 84 -19.04 15.46 6.36
N GLU A 85 -18.17 14.97 5.47
CA GLU A 85 -17.81 13.56 5.42
C GLU A 85 -17.11 13.09 6.71
N ILE A 86 -16.39 13.97 7.40
CA ILE A 86 -15.77 13.68 8.69
C ILE A 86 -16.77 13.81 9.85
N GLU A 87 -17.72 14.77 9.77
CA GLU A 87 -18.68 15.04 10.84
C GLU A 87 -19.96 14.19 10.76
N ASP A 88 -20.29 13.66 9.58
CA ASP A 88 -21.41 12.75 9.37
C ASP A 88 -21.06 11.38 10.01
N GLY A 89 -21.32 11.25 11.31
CA GLY A 89 -21.10 10.05 12.10
C GLY A 89 -21.72 8.76 11.52
N LEU A 90 -21.75 7.71 12.29
CA LEU A 90 -22.42 6.46 11.87
C LEU A 90 -23.93 6.69 11.70
N ARG A 91 -24.51 5.99 10.73
CA ARG A 91 -25.86 6.26 10.17
C ARG A 91 -27.01 6.13 11.18
N TRP A 92 -26.87 5.27 12.16
CA TRP A 92 -27.86 5.06 13.21
C TRP A 92 -27.22 5.28 14.56
N GLU A 93 -27.71 6.25 15.29
CA GLU A 93 -27.30 6.57 16.66
C GLU A 93 -28.40 6.16 17.63
N TYR A 94 -28.01 5.49 18.69
CA TYR A 94 -28.90 5.05 19.76
C TYR A 94 -28.56 5.79 21.07
N GLU A 95 -29.43 5.68 22.05
CA GLU A 95 -29.16 6.18 23.39
C GLU A 95 -27.84 5.59 23.95
N ASP A 96 -27.20 6.29 24.85
CA ASP A 96 -25.93 5.92 25.51
C ASP A 96 -24.68 5.93 24.58
N GLY A 97 -24.69 6.67 23.46
CA GLY A 97 -23.53 6.82 22.59
C GLY A 97 -23.16 5.57 21.81
N PHE A 98 -24.08 4.67 21.60
CA PHE A 98 -23.91 3.55 20.69
C PHE A 98 -24.34 3.94 19.28
N SER A 99 -23.45 3.78 18.30
CA SER A 99 -23.74 4.09 16.90
C SER A 99 -23.40 2.91 15.99
N LEU A 100 -24.21 2.73 14.96
CA LEU A 100 -24.10 1.64 13.99
C LEU A 100 -24.17 2.20 12.57
N SER A 101 -23.37 1.66 11.68
CA SER A 101 -23.49 1.86 10.23
C SER A 101 -23.25 0.55 9.50
N GLY A 102 -23.80 0.44 8.31
CA GLY A 102 -23.53 -0.70 7.45
C GLY A 102 -24.20 -0.50 6.11
N GLY A 103 -23.79 -1.29 5.16
CA GLY A 103 -24.35 -1.19 3.82
C GLY A 103 -23.90 -2.32 2.92
N ILE A 104 -24.42 -2.26 1.71
CA ILE A 104 -24.06 -3.15 0.63
C ILE A 104 -23.68 -2.33 -0.59
N MET A 105 -22.57 -2.71 -1.24
CA MET A 105 -22.17 -2.17 -2.52
C MET A 105 -22.20 -3.28 -3.56
N PHE A 106 -22.83 -3.00 -4.66
CA PHE A 106 -22.74 -3.79 -5.88
C PHE A 106 -21.88 -3.04 -6.88
N SER A 107 -20.91 -3.71 -7.47
CA SER A 107 -20.12 -3.13 -8.54
C SER A 107 -19.97 -4.13 -9.69
N ASN A 108 -20.16 -3.64 -10.91
CA ASN A 108 -19.87 -4.41 -12.11
C ASN A 108 -18.77 -3.71 -12.88
N GLU A 109 -17.69 -4.42 -13.14
CA GLU A 109 -16.46 -3.91 -13.73
C GLU A 109 -16.09 -4.78 -14.92
N PHE A 110 -15.70 -4.15 -16.03
CA PHE A 110 -15.27 -4.81 -17.25
C PHE A 110 -13.82 -4.47 -17.54
N TYR A 111 -13.08 -5.46 -18.00
CA TYR A 111 -11.67 -5.38 -18.35
C TYR A 111 -11.48 -5.72 -19.81
N PHE A 112 -10.69 -4.91 -20.47
CA PHE A 112 -10.32 -5.12 -21.85
C PHE A 112 -8.86 -4.75 -22.03
N HIS A 113 -8.14 -5.54 -22.82
CA HIS A 113 -6.80 -5.21 -23.29
C HIS A 113 -6.56 -5.75 -24.69
N THR A 114 -5.63 -5.14 -25.40
CA THR A 114 -5.40 -5.43 -26.81
C THR A 114 -4.33 -6.48 -27.07
N ASN A 115 -3.45 -6.74 -26.11
CA ASN A 115 -2.31 -7.64 -26.27
C ASN A 115 -2.25 -8.68 -25.15
N SER A 116 -2.57 -9.94 -25.47
CA SER A 116 -2.55 -11.06 -24.52
C SER A 116 -1.13 -11.48 -24.10
N ASP A 117 -0.09 -11.01 -24.80
CA ASP A 117 1.30 -11.34 -24.49
C ASP A 117 1.89 -10.44 -23.39
N PHE A 118 1.11 -9.48 -22.89
CA PHE A 118 1.47 -8.67 -21.74
C PHE A 118 1.22 -9.46 -20.47
N ASP A 119 2.27 -9.93 -19.83
CA ASP A 119 2.21 -10.85 -18.70
C ASP A 119 3.17 -10.55 -17.55
N THR A 120 3.94 -9.45 -17.58
CA THR A 120 4.78 -9.01 -16.47
C THR A 120 4.05 -7.97 -15.59
N GLU A 121 4.50 -7.75 -14.36
CA GLU A 121 3.86 -6.75 -13.48
C GLU A 121 4.06 -5.32 -14.00
N GLU A 122 5.18 -5.05 -14.64
CA GLU A 122 5.49 -3.77 -15.26
C GLU A 122 4.56 -3.44 -16.42
N GLU A 123 3.98 -4.47 -17.02
CA GLU A 123 3.07 -4.37 -18.15
C GLU A 123 1.61 -4.17 -17.73
N TRP A 124 1.31 -4.21 -16.43
CA TRP A 124 -0.05 -4.05 -15.93
C TRP A 124 -0.16 -2.84 -15.03
N VAL A 125 -1.02 -1.91 -15.42
CA VAL A 125 -1.28 -0.70 -14.64
C VAL A 125 -2.23 -1.00 -13.51
N ARG A 126 -3.37 -1.67 -13.81
CA ARG A 126 -4.38 -1.99 -12.81
C ARG A 126 -4.18 -3.39 -12.24
N SER A 127 -3.80 -3.45 -10.97
CA SER A 127 -3.56 -4.71 -10.28
C SER A 127 -4.87 -5.35 -9.77
N TRP A 128 -4.78 -6.64 -9.40
CA TRP A 128 -5.89 -7.35 -8.78
C TRP A 128 -6.38 -6.66 -7.48
N ASN A 129 -5.48 -6.06 -6.72
CA ASN A 129 -5.82 -5.34 -5.50
C ASN A 129 -6.71 -4.11 -5.75
N ASP A 130 -6.61 -3.51 -6.93
CA ASP A 130 -7.34 -2.30 -7.30
C ASP A 130 -8.71 -2.59 -7.91
N ARG A 131 -9.00 -3.86 -8.26
CA ARG A 131 -10.28 -4.27 -8.82
C ARG A 131 -11.37 -4.31 -7.76
N LYS A 132 -12.52 -3.73 -8.06
CA LYS A 132 -13.65 -3.73 -7.12
C LYS A 132 -14.31 -5.12 -7.03
N PRO A 133 -14.78 -5.54 -5.83
CA PRO A 133 -15.54 -6.77 -5.69
C PRO A 133 -16.91 -6.63 -6.36
N LEU A 134 -17.52 -7.74 -6.77
CA LEU A 134 -18.90 -7.74 -7.26
C LEU A 134 -19.88 -7.28 -6.17
N ILE A 135 -19.67 -7.76 -4.94
CA ILE A 135 -20.47 -7.38 -3.77
C ILE A 135 -19.51 -7.09 -2.61
N ARG A 136 -19.75 -5.99 -1.93
CA ARG A 136 -19.16 -5.69 -0.62
C ARG A 136 -20.27 -5.47 0.39
N LEU A 137 -20.21 -6.20 1.48
CA LEU A 137 -21.01 -5.97 2.68
C LEU A 137 -20.09 -5.40 3.74
N TRP A 138 -20.51 -4.35 4.43
CA TRP A 138 -19.72 -3.81 5.54
C TRP A 138 -20.61 -3.45 6.71
N GLY A 139 -20.02 -3.46 7.89
CA GLY A 139 -20.64 -3.01 9.12
C GLY A 139 -19.62 -2.28 10.00
N GLU A 140 -20.08 -1.24 10.65
CA GLU A 140 -19.30 -0.40 11.55
C GLU A 140 -20.09 -0.18 12.84
N VAL A 141 -19.39 -0.23 13.97
CA VAL A 141 -19.95 0.01 15.28
C VAL A 141 -19.04 0.94 16.07
N SER A 142 -19.63 1.91 16.76
CA SER A 142 -18.94 2.77 17.70
C SER A 142 -19.65 2.77 19.04
N THR A 143 -18.89 2.86 20.13
CA THR A 143 -19.43 3.07 21.48
C THR A 143 -18.72 4.26 22.09
N GLY A 144 -19.48 5.34 22.29
CA GLY A 144 -18.91 6.65 22.52
C GLY A 144 -17.93 7.01 21.40
N ASP A 145 -17.13 8.02 21.63
CA ASP A 145 -16.18 8.49 20.63
C ASP A 145 -14.82 7.77 20.67
N MET A 146 -14.64 6.89 21.64
CA MET A 146 -13.36 6.22 21.92
C MET A 146 -13.22 4.85 21.29
N PHE A 147 -14.32 4.19 21.00
CA PHE A 147 -14.33 2.79 20.61
C PHE A 147 -14.96 2.61 19.23
N TYR A 148 -14.23 1.99 18.32
CA TYR A 148 -14.69 1.74 16.96
C TYR A 148 -14.28 0.36 16.47
N THR A 149 -15.18 -0.30 15.78
CA THR A 149 -14.90 -1.54 15.06
C THR A 149 -15.61 -1.55 13.71
N ALA A 150 -14.96 -2.09 12.70
CA ALA A 150 -15.50 -2.29 11.38
C ALA A 150 -15.04 -3.61 10.78
N ALA A 151 -15.89 -4.19 9.94
CA ALA A 151 -15.49 -5.34 9.13
C ALA A 151 -16.25 -5.35 7.81
N ASP A 152 -15.64 -5.95 6.78
CA ASP A 152 -16.28 -6.17 5.50
C ASP A 152 -16.21 -7.63 5.04
N ILE A 153 -17.11 -7.98 4.14
CA ILE A 153 -17.15 -9.25 3.42
C ILE A 153 -17.22 -8.93 1.93
N LEU A 154 -16.24 -9.44 1.20
CA LEU A 154 -16.16 -9.24 -0.25
C LEU A 154 -16.56 -10.51 -0.99
N TYR A 155 -17.43 -10.36 -1.97
CA TYR A 155 -17.68 -11.39 -2.97
C TYR A 155 -16.89 -11.04 -4.23
N ARG A 156 -15.77 -11.73 -4.45
CA ARG A 156 -14.85 -11.51 -5.56
C ARG A 156 -14.08 -12.77 -5.93
N TYR A 157 -13.41 -12.76 -7.07
CA TYR A 157 -12.48 -13.82 -7.45
C TYR A 157 -11.34 -13.98 -6.44
N GLY A 158 -10.95 -15.22 -6.18
CA GLY A 158 -9.70 -15.52 -5.54
C GLY A 158 -8.52 -15.28 -6.50
N ARG A 159 -7.47 -14.60 -6.06
CA ARG A 159 -6.29 -14.31 -6.86
C ARG A 159 -5.61 -15.57 -7.41
N ALA A 160 -5.65 -16.65 -6.64
CA ALA A 160 -5.01 -17.92 -6.96
C ALA A 160 -5.84 -18.88 -7.80
N ALA A 161 -7.12 -18.56 -8.05
CA ALA A 161 -8.04 -19.52 -8.67
C ALA A 161 -7.87 -19.68 -10.18
N MET A 162 -6.90 -18.99 -10.78
CA MET A 162 -7.00 -18.66 -12.18
C MET A 162 -6.19 -19.55 -13.12
N GLU A 163 -5.17 -20.25 -12.65
CA GLU A 163 -4.16 -20.75 -13.55
C GLU A 163 -3.65 -22.17 -13.28
N ASP A 164 -4.15 -22.86 -12.27
CA ASP A 164 -3.72 -24.23 -12.06
C ASP A 164 -4.53 -25.23 -12.89
N ASN A 165 -4.26 -25.27 -14.18
CA ASN A 165 -4.83 -26.28 -15.05
C ASN A 165 -4.37 -27.70 -14.72
N TYR A 166 -3.33 -27.85 -13.92
CA TYR A 166 -2.71 -29.13 -13.59
C TYR A 166 -2.89 -29.56 -12.13
N GLY A 167 -3.38 -28.69 -11.25
CA GLY A 167 -3.53 -28.99 -9.82
C GLY A 167 -2.21 -29.23 -9.07
N LEU A 168 -1.11 -28.71 -9.57
CA LEU A 168 0.24 -29.03 -9.12
C LEU A 168 0.97 -27.88 -8.43
N LEU A 169 0.30 -26.74 -8.24
CA LEU A 169 0.91 -25.60 -7.59
C LEU A 169 1.24 -25.95 -6.14
N LYS A 170 2.52 -26.03 -5.85
CA LYS A 170 3.05 -26.20 -4.51
C LYS A 170 3.79 -24.95 -4.10
N ASP A 171 3.78 -24.66 -2.81
CA ASP A 171 4.68 -23.70 -2.22
C ASP A 171 6.11 -24.20 -2.39
N VAL A 172 6.75 -23.91 -3.51
CA VAL A 172 8.14 -24.28 -3.74
C VAL A 172 9.00 -23.04 -3.51
N MET A 173 9.85 -23.11 -2.51
CA MET A 173 10.94 -22.17 -2.32
C MET A 173 12.26 -22.89 -2.49
N THR A 174 13.30 -22.17 -2.86
CA THR A 174 14.63 -22.73 -2.88
C THR A 174 15.06 -23.12 -1.47
N SER A 175 15.89 -24.14 -1.37
CA SER A 175 16.40 -24.69 -0.09
C SER A 175 17.05 -23.66 0.83
N ASP A 176 17.39 -22.51 0.31
CA ASP A 176 18.10 -21.43 1.01
C ASP A 176 17.15 -20.38 1.59
N GLY A 177 15.83 -20.58 1.48
CA GLY A 177 14.83 -19.60 1.94
C GLY A 177 14.66 -18.40 1.01
N TYR A 178 15.16 -18.47 -0.20
CA TYR A 178 15.04 -17.42 -1.21
C TYR A 178 13.68 -17.38 -1.85
N ILE A 179 13.27 -16.17 -2.19
CA ILE A 179 12.14 -15.91 -3.06
C ILE A 179 12.64 -16.04 -4.50
N GLY A 180 12.50 -17.21 -5.06
CA GLY A 180 12.91 -17.51 -6.44
C GLY A 180 11.72 -17.75 -7.38
N SER A 181 12.02 -18.04 -8.62
CA SER A 181 11.07 -18.61 -9.55
C SER A 181 10.69 -20.02 -9.08
N TYR A 182 9.41 -20.35 -9.16
CA TYR A 182 8.93 -21.68 -8.82
C TYR A 182 9.03 -22.57 -10.04
N GLU A 183 9.74 -23.69 -9.91
CA GLU A 183 9.70 -24.76 -10.89
C GLU A 183 8.79 -25.86 -10.39
N ILE A 184 7.76 -26.15 -11.14
CA ILE A 184 6.94 -27.35 -10.96
C ILE A 184 7.06 -28.22 -12.19
N THR A 185 6.84 -29.51 -11.99
CA THR A 185 6.79 -30.45 -13.11
C THR A 185 5.33 -30.74 -13.41
N ALA A 186 4.89 -30.40 -14.61
CA ALA A 186 3.56 -30.75 -15.10
C ALA A 186 3.41 -32.29 -15.22
N PRO A 187 2.18 -32.85 -15.31
CA PRO A 187 1.96 -34.29 -15.45
C PRO A 187 2.65 -34.94 -16.65
N ASP A 188 2.96 -34.15 -17.67
CA ASP A 188 3.71 -34.58 -18.87
C ASP A 188 5.23 -34.47 -18.71
N ASN A 189 5.72 -34.22 -17.47
CA ASN A 189 7.12 -33.99 -17.13
C ASN A 189 7.73 -32.70 -17.73
N THR A 190 6.93 -31.80 -18.23
CA THR A 190 7.42 -30.49 -18.70
C THR A 190 7.74 -29.60 -17.48
N PRO A 191 8.95 -29.02 -17.39
CA PRO A 191 9.26 -28.01 -16.39
C PRO A 191 8.35 -26.78 -16.57
N TYR A 192 7.76 -26.33 -15.50
CA TYR A 192 6.85 -25.20 -15.51
C TYR A 192 7.31 -24.17 -14.49
N VAL A 193 7.61 -22.96 -14.95
CA VAL A 193 8.03 -21.86 -14.09
C VAL A 193 6.83 -21.02 -13.75
N ILE A 194 6.50 -20.93 -12.47
CA ILE A 194 5.43 -20.09 -11.96
C ILE A 194 6.02 -18.79 -11.45
N SER A 195 5.53 -17.70 -11.96
CA SER A 195 5.79 -16.36 -11.46
C SER A 195 4.46 -15.68 -11.15
N SER A 196 4.49 -14.55 -10.46
CA SER A 196 3.27 -13.78 -10.17
C SER A 196 2.44 -13.46 -11.42
N LYS A 197 3.07 -13.41 -12.57
CA LYS A 197 2.42 -13.17 -13.87
C LYS A 197 1.40 -14.23 -14.27
N TYR A 198 1.53 -15.48 -13.82
CA TYR A 198 0.55 -16.54 -14.10
C TYR A 198 -0.75 -16.38 -13.33
N PHE A 199 -0.74 -15.57 -12.29
CA PHE A 199 -1.91 -15.32 -11.44
C PHE A 199 -2.63 -14.04 -11.82
N ARG A 200 -2.39 -13.53 -13.01
CA ARG A 200 -3.14 -12.40 -13.56
C ARG A 200 -4.50 -12.85 -14.05
N GLU A 201 -5.41 -11.95 -13.87
CA GLU A 201 -6.80 -12.25 -14.15
C GLU A 201 -7.07 -12.35 -15.64
N LYS A 202 -7.50 -13.50 -16.10
CA LYS A 202 -8.00 -13.73 -17.45
C LYS A 202 -9.47 -13.31 -17.64
N TYR A 203 -10.14 -12.89 -16.59
CA TYR A 203 -11.56 -12.59 -16.67
C TYR A 203 -11.80 -11.18 -17.22
N ALA A 204 -12.75 -11.08 -18.14
CA ALA A 204 -13.16 -9.81 -18.73
C ALA A 204 -14.07 -8.98 -17.81
N SER A 205 -14.46 -9.49 -16.65
CA SER A 205 -15.36 -8.83 -15.72
C SER A 205 -15.16 -9.37 -14.30
N ASN A 206 -15.57 -8.59 -13.30
CA ASN A 206 -15.70 -9.05 -11.92
C ASN A 206 -16.98 -9.88 -11.67
N PHE A 207 -17.81 -10.04 -12.68
CA PHE A 207 -18.97 -10.94 -12.63
C PHE A 207 -18.54 -12.37 -12.98
N TYR A 208 -18.83 -13.32 -12.08
CA TYR A 208 -18.46 -14.72 -12.28
C TYR A 208 -19.54 -15.68 -11.78
N THR A 209 -19.54 -16.85 -12.37
CA THR A 209 -20.57 -17.88 -12.12
C THR A 209 -20.02 -19.11 -11.41
N ASN A 210 -18.69 -19.27 -11.34
CA ASN A 210 -18.08 -20.45 -10.72
C ASN A 210 -17.66 -20.14 -9.28
N THR A 211 -18.36 -20.75 -8.32
CA THR A 211 -18.09 -20.56 -6.89
C THR A 211 -16.77 -21.18 -6.40
N GLN A 212 -16.15 -22.06 -7.16
CA GLN A 212 -14.85 -22.64 -6.80
C GLN A 212 -13.72 -21.60 -6.83
N ASN A 213 -13.90 -20.55 -7.59
CA ASN A 213 -12.92 -19.48 -7.74
C ASN A 213 -13.11 -18.33 -6.76
N PHE A 214 -13.87 -18.56 -5.71
CA PHE A 214 -14.23 -17.54 -4.74
C PHE A 214 -13.11 -17.24 -3.75
N SER A 215 -12.91 -15.97 -3.38
CA SER A 215 -12.00 -15.61 -2.29
C SER A 215 -12.67 -15.82 -0.95
N PHE A 216 -12.05 -16.65 -0.10
CA PHE A 216 -12.52 -16.93 1.26
C PHE A 216 -11.78 -16.13 2.34
N ILE A 217 -11.04 -15.11 1.97
CA ILE A 217 -10.39 -14.24 2.95
C ILE A 217 -11.42 -13.25 3.48
N TRP A 218 -12.03 -13.59 4.61
CA TRP A 218 -13.02 -12.77 5.29
C TRP A 218 -12.66 -12.58 6.77
N PRO A 219 -12.81 -11.40 7.32
CA PRO A 219 -13.03 -10.13 6.61
C PRO A 219 -11.80 -9.73 5.79
N ARG A 220 -12.01 -9.03 4.67
CA ARG A 220 -10.92 -8.47 3.90
C ARG A 220 -10.32 -7.27 4.60
N ARG A 221 -11.18 -6.36 5.05
CA ARG A 221 -10.87 -5.27 5.95
C ARG A 221 -11.51 -5.54 7.29
N ALA A 222 -10.75 -5.36 8.36
CA ALA A 222 -11.23 -5.45 9.73
C ALA A 222 -10.44 -4.46 10.60
N VAL A 223 -11.16 -3.63 11.33
CA VAL A 223 -10.55 -2.62 12.21
C VAL A 223 -11.16 -2.74 13.58
N PHE A 224 -10.33 -2.76 14.59
CA PHE A 224 -10.65 -2.58 15.98
C PHE A 224 -9.80 -1.42 16.49
N SER A 225 -10.41 -0.35 16.92
CA SER A 225 -9.74 0.88 17.27
C SER A 225 -10.23 1.41 18.60
N PHE A 226 -9.30 1.91 19.37
CA PHE A 226 -9.54 2.56 20.63
C PHE A 226 -8.66 3.81 20.73
N GLY A 227 -9.24 4.97 21.03
CA GLY A 227 -8.47 6.21 20.96
C GLY A 227 -9.10 7.39 21.65
N GLY A 228 -8.42 8.50 21.58
CA GLY A 228 -8.81 9.78 22.14
C GLY A 228 -8.31 10.93 21.25
N GLU A 229 -8.55 12.18 21.66
CA GLU A 229 -8.22 13.39 20.87
C GLU A 229 -6.80 13.46 20.33
N ARG A 230 -5.85 12.76 20.97
CA ARG A 230 -4.42 12.90 20.69
C ARG A 230 -3.69 11.57 20.57
N TRP A 231 -4.41 10.48 20.62
CA TRP A 231 -3.84 9.15 20.55
C TRP A 231 -4.83 8.13 20.01
N ASN A 232 -4.30 7.06 19.42
CA ASN A 232 -5.08 5.93 18.98
C ASN A 232 -4.27 4.64 19.14
N PHE A 233 -4.97 3.56 19.43
CA PHE A 233 -4.45 2.20 19.41
C PHE A 233 -5.38 1.35 18.55
N SER A 234 -4.84 0.55 17.66
CA SER A 234 -5.65 -0.30 16.79
C SER A 234 -5.03 -1.66 16.51
N PHE A 235 -5.93 -2.63 16.34
CA PHE A 235 -5.67 -3.86 15.59
C PHE A 235 -6.43 -3.76 14.29
N SER A 236 -5.76 -3.92 13.17
CA SER A 236 -6.44 -3.80 11.90
C SER A 236 -5.86 -4.74 10.85
N ARG A 237 -6.72 -5.18 9.97
CA ARG A 237 -6.38 -5.64 8.62
C ARG A 237 -6.84 -4.55 7.68
N ASP A 238 -5.90 -3.82 7.11
CA ASP A 238 -6.21 -2.69 6.24
C ASP A 238 -5.07 -2.45 5.23
N ARG A 239 -5.32 -1.63 4.21
CA ARG A 239 -4.29 -1.11 3.32
C ARG A 239 -3.66 0.14 3.93
N MET A 240 -2.36 0.27 3.77
CA MET A 240 -1.61 1.38 4.34
C MET A 240 -0.73 2.04 3.28
N LYS A 241 -0.51 3.35 3.46
CA LYS A 241 0.53 4.10 2.77
C LYS A 241 1.24 5.00 3.76
N LEU A 242 2.56 4.86 3.87
CA LEU A 242 3.39 5.69 4.72
C LEU A 242 4.39 6.42 3.85
N GLY A 243 4.17 7.71 3.65
CA GLY A 243 5.01 8.56 2.80
C GLY A 243 4.26 9.22 1.66
N LYS A 244 4.74 10.42 1.25
CA LYS A 244 4.17 11.21 0.16
C LYS A 244 4.85 10.85 -1.16
N SER A 245 4.11 10.31 -2.10
CA SER A 245 4.58 10.02 -3.45
C SER A 245 3.41 9.81 -4.41
N HIS A 246 3.58 10.21 -5.66
CA HIS A 246 2.72 9.86 -6.80
C HIS A 246 3.26 8.65 -7.59
N ILE A 247 4.54 8.32 -7.46
CA ILE A 247 5.14 7.12 -8.06
C ILE A 247 4.93 5.91 -7.16
N GLY A 248 5.26 6.06 -5.87
CA GLY A 248 5.18 5.02 -4.85
C GLY A 248 6.05 5.38 -3.65
N SER A 249 5.61 5.02 -2.44
CA SER A 249 6.35 5.30 -1.23
C SER A 249 7.53 4.35 -1.05
N LEU A 250 8.68 4.88 -0.63
CA LEU A 250 9.85 4.07 -0.28
C LEU A 250 9.73 3.38 1.08
N LEU A 251 8.75 3.74 1.92
CA LEU A 251 8.58 3.16 3.25
C LEU A 251 7.54 2.05 3.28
N VAL A 252 6.28 2.37 3.06
CA VAL A 252 5.15 1.45 2.87
C VAL A 252 4.27 2.02 1.79
N ASP A 253 3.97 1.23 0.78
CA ASP A 253 3.14 1.66 -0.34
C ASP A 253 1.81 0.89 -0.42
N ASP A 254 0.82 1.48 -1.06
CA ASP A 254 -0.56 1.00 -1.08
C ASP A 254 -0.89 0.03 -2.22
N HIS A 255 0.11 -0.35 -3.03
CA HIS A 255 -0.09 -1.36 -4.06
C HIS A 255 -0.28 -2.77 -3.49
N SER A 256 0.30 -3.03 -2.30
CA SER A 256 0.22 -4.35 -1.68
C SER A 256 -1.16 -4.64 -1.09
N ASP A 257 -1.46 -5.92 -0.95
CA ASP A 257 -2.70 -6.38 -0.34
C ASP A 257 -2.82 -5.98 1.14
N TYR A 258 -4.04 -6.12 1.69
CA TYR A 258 -4.31 -5.85 3.11
C TYR A 258 -3.32 -6.53 4.04
N ALA A 259 -2.88 -5.81 5.07
CA ALA A 259 -1.93 -6.30 6.06
C ALA A 259 -2.54 -6.25 7.46
N ASP A 260 -2.28 -7.30 8.24
CA ASP A 260 -2.60 -7.29 9.66
C ASP A 260 -1.59 -6.40 10.39
N THR A 261 -2.08 -5.49 11.24
CA THR A 261 -1.22 -4.55 11.96
C THR A 261 -1.70 -4.29 13.38
N ILE A 262 -0.74 -4.01 14.24
CA ILE A 262 -0.96 -3.34 15.52
C ILE A 262 -0.36 -1.96 15.37
N ARG A 263 -1.15 -0.92 15.61
CA ARG A 263 -0.68 0.45 15.48
C ARG A 263 -1.01 1.26 16.72
N THR A 264 -0.04 2.05 17.18
CA THR A 264 -0.23 3.09 18.20
C THR A 264 0.20 4.42 17.62
N THR A 265 -0.67 5.41 17.69
CA THR A 265 -0.42 6.76 17.17
C THR A 265 -0.60 7.76 18.29
N PHE A 266 0.37 8.66 18.46
CA PHE A 266 0.25 9.87 19.27
C PHE A 266 0.40 11.08 18.38
N PHE A 267 -0.49 12.05 18.47
CA PHE A 267 -0.48 13.17 17.54
C PHE A 267 -0.98 14.47 18.14
N ASN A 268 -0.47 15.56 17.60
CA ASN A 268 -0.96 16.90 17.83
C ASN A 268 -0.68 17.75 16.57
N LYS A 269 -0.94 19.06 16.64
CA LYS A 269 -0.75 19.95 15.50
C LYS A 269 0.69 20.13 15.01
N TYR A 270 1.69 19.69 15.78
CA TYR A 270 3.12 19.86 15.49
C TYR A 270 3.88 18.55 15.36
N PHE A 271 3.31 17.47 15.87
CA PHE A 271 4.03 16.21 16.00
C PHE A 271 3.08 15.03 15.84
N THR A 272 3.53 14.01 15.12
CA THR A 272 2.90 12.69 15.08
C THR A 272 3.96 11.63 15.30
N TYR A 273 3.66 10.69 16.16
CA TYR A 273 4.44 9.48 16.39
C TYR A 273 3.56 8.28 16.07
N ASP A 274 4.03 7.42 15.16
CA ASP A 274 3.43 6.12 14.89
C ASP A 274 4.41 5.01 15.27
N TRP A 275 3.89 4.03 15.97
CA TRP A 275 4.52 2.74 16.20
C TRP A 275 3.64 1.65 15.61
N ILE A 276 4.18 0.87 14.66
CA ILE A 276 3.43 -0.11 13.89
C ILE A 276 4.16 -1.44 13.92
N LEU A 277 3.42 -2.51 14.17
CA LEU A 277 3.86 -3.88 13.99
C LEU A 277 3.03 -4.53 12.88
N MET A 278 3.71 -5.15 11.93
CA MET A 278 3.11 -5.87 10.82
C MET A 278 3.70 -7.29 10.77
N PRO A 279 2.99 -8.30 11.26
CA PRO A 279 3.40 -9.69 11.09
C PRO A 279 3.52 -10.03 9.60
N LEU A 280 4.64 -10.65 9.23
CA LEU A 280 4.90 -11.12 7.88
C LEU A 280 4.93 -12.63 7.87
N ASN A 281 4.44 -13.26 6.79
CA ASN A 281 4.62 -14.69 6.61
C ASN A 281 6.11 -14.99 6.42
N VAL A 282 6.53 -16.17 6.89
CA VAL A 282 7.87 -16.69 6.60
C VAL A 282 8.05 -16.89 5.10
N LEU A 283 9.28 -16.77 4.65
CA LEU A 283 9.61 -16.94 3.23
C LEU A 283 9.76 -18.41 2.82
N THR A 284 9.66 -19.36 3.76
CA THR A 284 9.83 -20.79 3.50
C THR A 284 8.58 -21.43 2.90
N SER A 285 8.78 -22.39 2.03
CA SER A 285 7.73 -23.10 1.28
C SER A 285 7.04 -24.22 2.04
N ASP A 286 7.66 -24.72 3.10
CA ASP A 286 7.22 -25.98 3.67
C ASP A 286 6.00 -25.78 4.55
N SER A 287 4.84 -26.25 4.05
CA SER A 287 3.63 -26.36 4.87
C SER A 287 3.77 -27.42 5.97
N GLU A 288 4.77 -28.28 5.88
CA GLU A 288 5.17 -29.27 6.88
C GLU A 288 6.31 -28.77 7.78
N ASP A 289 6.91 -27.62 7.45
CA ASP A 289 7.96 -27.03 8.28
C ASP A 289 7.36 -26.52 9.59
N THR A 290 7.59 -27.31 10.62
CA THR A 290 7.24 -26.99 12.01
C THR A 290 8.17 -25.95 12.61
N THR A 291 8.91 -25.19 11.80
CA THR A 291 9.76 -24.12 12.32
C THR A 291 8.90 -23.09 13.03
N THR A 292 9.29 -22.76 14.24
CA THR A 292 8.69 -21.71 15.06
C THR A 292 9.15 -20.31 14.65
N GLU A 293 9.78 -20.20 13.48
CA GLU A 293 10.31 -18.93 12.99
C GLU A 293 9.18 -18.02 12.49
N GLY A 294 9.18 -16.79 12.97
CA GLY A 294 8.27 -15.73 12.56
C GLY A 294 9.04 -14.54 11.99
N ARG A 295 8.39 -13.78 11.15
CA ARG A 295 8.87 -12.48 10.65
C ARG A 295 7.90 -11.39 11.06
N ILE A 296 8.45 -10.26 11.47
CA ILE A 296 7.67 -9.07 11.81
C ILE A 296 8.34 -7.84 11.25
N TYR A 297 7.56 -6.95 10.65
CA TYR A 297 8.01 -5.64 10.25
C TYR A 297 7.57 -4.63 11.30
N MET A 298 8.53 -3.93 11.83
CA MET A 298 8.34 -2.94 12.89
C MET A 298 8.73 -1.58 12.37
N ILE A 299 7.88 -0.59 12.62
CA ILE A 299 8.00 0.74 12.07
C ILE A 299 7.87 1.75 13.21
N HIS A 300 8.81 2.67 13.30
CA HIS A 300 8.71 3.89 14.09
C HIS A 300 8.73 5.08 13.15
N THR A 301 7.76 5.97 13.21
CA THR A 301 7.81 7.24 12.50
C THR A 301 7.63 8.41 13.44
N LEU A 302 8.45 9.43 13.26
CA LEU A 302 8.40 10.70 13.95
C LEU A 302 8.19 11.80 12.89
N ASP A 303 7.02 12.40 12.86
CA ASP A 303 6.69 13.48 11.92
C ASP A 303 6.60 14.80 12.69
N PHE A 304 7.46 15.75 12.32
CA PHE A 304 7.55 17.08 12.91
C PHE A 304 7.07 18.14 11.92
N ARG A 305 6.18 19.01 12.36
CA ARG A 305 5.73 20.17 11.61
C ARG A 305 6.38 21.42 12.12
N ILE A 306 7.16 22.06 11.26
CA ILE A 306 7.94 23.26 11.56
C ILE A 306 7.33 24.44 10.82
N PHE A 307 6.88 25.47 11.57
CA PHE A 307 6.29 26.71 11.02
C PHE A 307 5.14 26.50 10.02
N ASP A 308 4.38 25.40 10.15
CA ASP A 308 3.29 24.99 9.27
C ASP A 308 3.66 24.78 7.78
N ARG A 309 4.84 25.21 7.36
CA ARG A 309 5.34 25.13 5.98
C ARG A 309 6.34 24.03 5.71
N VAL A 310 6.84 23.38 6.74
CA VAL A 310 7.81 22.30 6.63
C VAL A 310 7.33 21.13 7.48
N SER A 311 7.24 19.96 6.89
CA SER A 311 7.08 18.69 7.58
C SER A 311 8.34 17.84 7.36
N LEU A 312 8.90 17.35 8.46
CA LEU A 312 10.05 16.46 8.47
C LEU A 312 9.65 15.16 9.17
N LYS A 313 9.72 14.05 8.45
CA LYS A 313 9.51 12.72 8.99
C LYS A 313 10.81 11.96 9.05
N LEU A 314 11.06 11.35 10.19
CA LEU A 314 12.17 10.42 10.43
C LEU A 314 11.56 9.06 10.77
N SER A 315 12.13 8.00 10.22
CA SER A 315 11.66 6.65 10.52
C SER A 315 12.81 5.67 10.64
N GLU A 316 12.72 4.80 11.62
CA GLU A 316 13.53 3.60 11.75
C GLU A 316 12.62 2.38 11.62
N ASN A 317 12.99 1.45 10.74
CA ASN A 317 12.16 0.32 10.38
C ASN A 317 13.00 -0.94 10.36
N VAL A 318 12.44 -2.04 10.83
CA VAL A 318 13.16 -3.31 10.92
C VAL A 318 12.27 -4.48 10.53
N VAL A 319 12.73 -5.30 9.60
CA VAL A 319 12.21 -6.66 9.45
C VAL A 319 13.04 -7.57 10.33
N TRP A 320 12.40 -8.23 11.27
CA TRP A 320 13.02 -9.10 12.23
C TRP A 320 12.52 -10.54 12.06
N LYS A 321 13.46 -11.47 11.92
CA LYS A 321 13.18 -12.91 11.91
C LYS A 321 13.54 -13.50 13.28
N TYR A 322 12.61 -14.22 13.89
CA TYR A 322 12.76 -14.72 15.25
C TYR A 322 12.30 -16.18 15.38
N SER A 323 12.99 -16.94 16.19
CA SER A 323 12.56 -18.27 16.69
C SER A 323 11.96 -18.17 18.11
N VAL A 324 12.40 -17.17 18.87
CA VAL A 324 11.85 -16.87 20.21
C VAL A 324 11.48 -15.40 20.25
N PHE A 325 10.26 -15.13 20.70
CA PHE A 325 9.76 -13.76 20.77
C PHE A 325 10.47 -12.97 21.89
N ASP A 326 11.15 -11.87 21.52
CA ASP A 326 11.82 -10.97 22.45
C ASP A 326 11.00 -9.70 22.66
N LEU A 327 10.52 -9.50 23.90
CA LEU A 327 9.75 -8.31 24.28
C LEU A 327 10.49 -6.99 24.09
N GLY A 328 11.83 -7.02 24.01
CA GLY A 328 12.63 -5.82 23.72
C GLY A 328 12.23 -5.14 22.42
N TYR A 329 11.84 -5.92 21.42
CA TYR A 329 11.38 -5.39 20.14
C TYR A 329 10.00 -4.73 20.19
N LEU A 330 9.22 -4.99 21.20
CA LEU A 330 7.91 -4.34 21.39
C LEU A 330 7.99 -3.00 22.11
N ASN A 331 9.15 -2.63 22.63
CA ASN A 331 9.30 -1.38 23.35
C ASN A 331 9.35 -0.20 22.36
N PRO A 332 8.34 0.69 22.34
CA PRO A 332 8.28 1.79 21.38
C PRO A 332 9.35 2.87 21.61
N SER A 333 10.13 2.77 22.69
CA SER A 333 11.21 3.71 23.00
C SER A 333 12.60 3.18 22.66
N PHE A 334 12.70 1.97 22.09
CA PHE A 334 13.98 1.41 21.68
C PHE A 334 14.38 1.87 20.28
N PHE A 335 15.68 2.11 20.09
CA PHE A 335 16.29 2.12 18.77
C PHE A 335 16.60 0.67 18.37
N PHE A 336 15.90 0.16 17.37
CA PHE A 336 15.98 -1.24 16.95
C PHE A 336 17.38 -1.64 16.50
N HIS A 337 18.13 -0.73 15.93
CA HIS A 337 19.52 -0.97 15.52
C HIS A 337 20.42 -1.47 16.67
N ASN A 338 20.11 -1.11 17.90
CA ASN A 338 20.85 -1.61 19.07
C ASN A 338 20.55 -3.07 19.43
N LEU A 339 19.59 -3.71 18.76
CA LEU A 339 19.20 -5.09 19.00
C LEU A 339 19.82 -6.08 18.02
N ASN A 340 20.67 -5.63 17.10
CA ASN A 340 21.22 -6.41 15.99
C ASN A 340 22.04 -7.65 16.38
N ASN A 341 22.54 -7.73 17.60
CA ASN A 341 23.31 -8.89 18.09
C ASN A 341 22.45 -10.05 18.57
N ARG A 342 21.11 -9.94 18.54
CA ARG A 342 20.21 -10.91 19.16
C ARG A 342 19.49 -11.81 18.18
N SER A 343 19.35 -11.42 16.93
CA SER A 343 18.59 -12.13 15.91
C SER A 343 18.93 -11.64 14.51
N MET A 344 18.48 -12.35 13.51
CA MET A 344 18.58 -11.93 12.12
C MET A 344 17.58 -10.80 11.85
N PHE A 345 18.07 -9.65 11.39
CA PHE A 345 17.22 -8.51 11.07
C PHE A 345 17.78 -7.70 9.91
N ASN A 346 16.91 -6.96 9.25
CA ASN A 346 17.25 -5.93 8.28
C ASN A 346 16.63 -4.61 8.70
N ALA A 347 17.40 -3.52 8.66
CA ALA A 347 16.99 -2.20 9.11
C ALA A 347 16.93 -1.21 7.94
N LEU A 348 15.85 -0.43 7.85
CA LEU A 348 15.66 0.63 6.88
C LEU A 348 15.54 1.98 7.62
N ALA A 349 16.49 2.87 7.41
CA ALA A 349 16.35 4.27 7.80
C ALA A 349 15.60 5.06 6.73
N TYR A 350 14.66 5.92 7.13
CA TYR A 350 13.87 6.70 6.19
C TYR A 350 13.72 8.15 6.65
N ILE A 351 13.82 9.05 5.68
CA ILE A 351 13.59 10.49 5.87
C ILE A 351 12.65 10.98 4.78
N GLU A 352 11.67 11.78 5.18
CA GLU A 352 10.78 12.51 4.26
C GLU A 352 10.73 13.98 4.63
N LEU A 353 10.79 14.83 3.62
CA LEU A 353 10.70 16.28 3.75
C LEU A 353 9.62 16.81 2.83
N ASN A 354 8.68 17.62 3.36
CA ASN A 354 7.67 18.32 2.61
C ASN A 354 7.75 19.81 2.92
N ILE A 355 7.75 20.65 1.89
CA ILE A 355 7.89 22.11 2.01
C ILE A 355 6.84 22.81 1.15
N ALA A 356 6.00 23.64 1.79
CA ALA A 356 5.15 24.60 1.10
C ALA A 356 5.95 25.86 0.77
N LEU A 357 6.40 25.99 -0.46
CA LEU A 357 7.20 27.14 -0.90
C LEU A 357 6.36 28.42 -0.97
N THR A 358 5.17 28.32 -1.55
CA THR A 358 4.19 29.41 -1.67
C THR A 358 2.79 28.81 -1.82
N LYS A 359 1.77 29.66 -1.97
CA LYS A 359 0.40 29.22 -2.19
C LYS A 359 0.31 28.31 -3.44
N GLY A 360 -0.15 27.10 -3.23
CA GLY A 360 -0.31 26.08 -4.26
C GLY A 360 0.99 25.38 -4.67
N VAL A 361 2.18 25.78 -4.22
CA VAL A 361 3.46 25.17 -4.65
C VAL A 361 4.09 24.42 -3.48
N ASN A 362 4.14 23.11 -3.60
CA ASN A 362 4.78 22.21 -2.66
C ASN A 362 5.93 21.46 -3.34
N VAL A 363 7.00 21.23 -2.59
CA VAL A 363 8.07 20.29 -2.97
C VAL A 363 8.25 19.27 -1.86
N TYR A 364 8.59 18.06 -2.24
CA TYR A 364 8.78 16.96 -1.29
C TYR A 364 9.86 16.01 -1.77
N GLY A 365 10.37 15.20 -0.85
CA GLY A 365 11.31 14.16 -1.17
C GLY A 365 11.37 13.12 -0.08
N GLN A 366 11.78 11.92 -0.47
CA GLN A 366 12.00 10.77 0.39
C GLN A 366 13.42 10.26 0.17
N TYR A 367 14.01 9.72 1.22
CA TYR A 367 15.25 8.96 1.16
C TYR A 367 15.12 7.75 2.07
N ALA A 368 15.43 6.58 1.54
CA ALA A 368 15.46 5.32 2.26
C ALA A 368 16.84 4.70 2.14
N MET A 369 17.37 4.20 3.23
CA MET A 369 18.67 3.52 3.29
C MET A 369 18.49 2.20 4.05
N ASP A 370 18.57 1.11 3.33
CA ASP A 370 18.51 -0.25 3.86
C ASP A 370 19.89 -0.68 4.37
N GLN A 371 20.94 -0.36 3.59
CA GLN A 371 22.31 -0.73 3.94
C GLN A 371 23.28 0.38 3.55
N ALA A 372 24.11 0.77 4.53
CA ALA A 372 25.28 1.60 4.30
C ALA A 372 26.53 0.79 4.65
N ARG A 373 27.43 0.65 3.71
CA ARG A 373 28.69 -0.06 3.93
C ARG A 373 29.57 0.71 4.92
N ALA A 374 29.92 0.09 6.04
CA ALA A 374 30.87 0.69 6.96
C ALA A 374 32.31 0.55 6.43
N PRO A 375 33.22 1.51 6.71
CA PRO A 375 34.59 1.50 6.18
C PRO A 375 35.39 0.24 6.50
N HIS A 376 35.04 -0.51 7.54
CA HIS A 376 35.70 -1.73 7.98
C HIS A 376 35.15 -3.03 7.39
N GLU A 377 34.03 -2.97 6.69
CA GLU A 377 33.34 -4.16 6.13
C GLU A 377 33.94 -4.63 4.79
N GLY A 378 35.00 -3.98 4.30
CA GLY A 378 35.66 -4.41 3.08
C GLY A 378 34.81 -4.20 1.81
N ASN A 379 35.04 -5.04 0.80
CA ASN A 379 34.34 -4.95 -0.49
C ASN A 379 33.10 -5.87 -0.60
N GLY A 380 32.72 -6.56 0.47
CA GLY A 380 31.75 -7.66 0.44
C GLY A 380 30.28 -7.25 0.48
N GLN A 381 29.96 -5.98 0.68
CA GLN A 381 28.56 -5.53 0.72
C GLN A 381 28.36 -4.30 -0.16
N SER A 382 27.23 -4.26 -0.86
CA SER A 382 26.84 -3.11 -1.67
C SER A 382 25.93 -2.18 -0.88
N ASP A 383 26.00 -0.88 -1.13
CA ASP A 383 25.06 0.08 -0.57
C ASP A 383 23.66 -0.18 -1.13
N ALA A 384 22.65 -0.11 -0.27
CA ALA A 384 21.25 -0.27 -0.63
C ALA A 384 20.45 0.96 -0.18
N TRP A 385 19.99 1.74 -1.16
CA TRP A 385 19.28 3.00 -0.91
C TRP A 385 18.33 3.35 -2.05
N GLY A 386 17.41 4.27 -1.77
CA GLY A 386 16.52 4.87 -2.75
C GLY A 386 16.17 6.29 -2.38
N PHE A 387 15.83 7.11 -3.35
CA PHE A 387 15.27 8.42 -3.11
C PHE A 387 14.18 8.77 -4.12
N SER A 388 13.23 9.63 -3.70
CA SER A 388 12.36 10.34 -4.62
C SER A 388 12.38 11.83 -4.33
N VAL A 389 12.11 12.62 -5.38
CA VAL A 389 11.92 14.07 -5.27
C VAL A 389 10.80 14.49 -6.21
N GLY A 390 9.86 15.28 -5.69
CA GLY A 390 8.72 15.74 -6.46
C GLY A 390 8.32 17.17 -6.14
N GLY A 391 7.52 17.72 -7.04
CA GLY A 391 6.89 19.03 -6.89
C GLY A 391 5.45 19.00 -7.35
N GLU A 392 4.64 19.83 -6.71
CA GLU A 392 3.21 20.00 -6.98
C GLU A 392 2.85 21.46 -7.17
N TYR A 393 1.93 21.71 -8.09
CA TYR A 393 1.28 23.01 -8.24
C TYR A 393 -0.24 22.84 -8.22
N THR A 394 -0.86 23.34 -7.16
CA THR A 394 -2.30 23.25 -6.91
C THR A 394 -2.97 24.60 -7.14
N PHE A 395 -4.03 24.61 -7.93
CA PHE A 395 -4.81 25.81 -8.27
C PHE A 395 -6.27 25.45 -8.52
N THR A 396 -7.14 26.46 -8.51
CA THR A 396 -8.58 26.29 -8.76
C THR A 396 -8.91 26.60 -10.22
N ALA A 397 -9.66 25.72 -10.86
CA ALA A 397 -10.22 25.90 -12.21
C ALA A 397 -11.42 24.95 -12.41
N LEU A 398 -12.28 25.25 -13.38
CA LEU A 398 -13.42 24.42 -13.77
C LEU A 398 -14.33 24.01 -12.60
N LYS A 399 -14.51 24.89 -11.62
CA LYS A 399 -15.27 24.66 -10.38
C LYS A 399 -14.71 23.56 -9.47
N GLY A 400 -13.44 23.21 -9.63
CA GLY A 400 -12.71 22.24 -8.83
C GLY A 400 -11.29 22.68 -8.58
N VAL A 401 -10.47 21.77 -8.10
CA VAL A 401 -9.07 21.98 -7.78
C VAL A 401 -8.20 21.04 -8.61
N PHE A 402 -7.22 21.61 -9.30
CA PHE A 402 -6.18 20.88 -10.02
C PHE A 402 -4.90 20.86 -9.21
N THR A 403 -4.24 19.70 -9.17
CA THR A 403 -2.87 19.54 -8.70
C THR A 403 -2.05 18.93 -9.82
N LEU A 404 -1.18 19.75 -10.44
CA LEU A 404 -0.15 19.27 -11.37
C LEU A 404 1.03 18.77 -10.56
N TYR A 405 1.62 17.66 -10.95
CA TYR A 405 2.78 17.11 -10.27
C TYR A 405 3.82 16.56 -11.22
N SER A 406 5.06 16.54 -10.77
CA SER A 406 6.15 15.78 -11.40
C SER A 406 7.03 15.22 -10.30
N GLU A 407 7.37 13.94 -10.41
CA GLU A 407 8.19 13.22 -9.43
C GLU A 407 9.20 12.33 -10.15
N TYR A 408 10.40 12.27 -9.59
CA TYR A 408 11.48 11.40 -9.99
C TYR A 408 11.84 10.46 -8.84
N LEU A 409 12.05 9.18 -9.13
CA LEU A 409 12.42 8.15 -8.16
C LEU A 409 13.58 7.33 -8.72
N LEU A 410 14.56 7.03 -7.87
CA LEU A 410 15.69 6.14 -8.17
C LEU A 410 15.93 5.22 -6.98
N THR A 411 16.10 3.92 -7.26
CA THR A 411 16.44 2.90 -6.26
C THR A 411 17.67 2.12 -6.69
N SER A 412 18.59 1.88 -5.76
CA SER A 412 19.75 1.02 -6.00
C SER A 412 19.34 -0.44 -6.16
N PRO A 413 20.15 -1.29 -6.81
CA PRO A 413 19.76 -2.67 -7.12
C PRO A 413 19.34 -3.52 -5.92
N LEU A 414 19.99 -3.35 -4.76
CA LEU A 414 19.75 -4.17 -3.57
C LEU A 414 18.78 -3.56 -2.54
N LEU A 415 18.14 -2.43 -2.85
CA LEU A 415 17.15 -1.88 -1.94
C LEU A 415 16.09 -2.92 -1.60
N TYR A 416 15.75 -3.06 -0.31
CA TYR A 416 14.81 -4.01 0.29
C TYR A 416 15.26 -5.47 0.37
N ARG A 417 16.47 -5.79 -0.09
CA ARG A 417 16.89 -7.16 -0.25
C ARG A 417 18.00 -7.56 0.73
N ARG A 418 17.64 -8.49 1.62
CA ARG A 418 18.61 -9.15 2.51
C ARG A 418 18.08 -10.51 2.93
N ASP A 419 18.84 -11.56 2.69
CA ASP A 419 18.48 -12.96 2.91
C ASP A 419 17.60 -13.24 4.11
N GLY A 420 16.38 -13.73 3.84
CA GLY A 420 15.42 -14.14 4.85
C GLY A 420 14.76 -13.00 5.64
N VAL A 421 15.26 -11.77 5.51
CA VAL A 421 14.74 -10.56 6.16
C VAL A 421 14.51 -9.43 5.17
N ASP A 422 14.19 -9.78 3.92
CA ASP A 422 13.77 -8.83 2.88
C ASP A 422 12.53 -8.06 3.29
N PHE A 423 12.41 -6.80 2.84
CA PHE A 423 11.21 -5.98 2.99
C PHE A 423 10.14 -6.41 1.99
N ILE A 424 9.77 -7.68 2.08
CA ILE A 424 8.80 -8.34 1.20
C ILE A 424 7.70 -8.95 2.05
N LYS A 425 6.46 -8.69 1.65
CA LYS A 425 5.27 -9.32 2.17
C LYS A 425 4.97 -10.57 1.35
N VAL A 426 4.65 -11.66 2.02
CA VAL A 426 4.19 -12.90 1.39
C VAL A 426 2.73 -13.09 1.74
N SER A 427 1.87 -13.07 0.74
CA SER A 427 0.46 -13.40 0.87
C SER A 427 0.23 -14.80 0.30
N ARG A 428 -0.46 -15.67 1.06
CA ARG A 428 -0.75 -17.05 0.62
C ARG A 428 -2.23 -17.16 0.30
N TYR A 429 -2.52 -17.50 -0.94
CA TYR A 429 -3.89 -17.68 -1.42
C TYR A 429 -4.20 -19.15 -1.53
N TYR A 430 -5.32 -19.54 -0.94
CA TYR A 430 -5.81 -20.91 -1.01
C TYR A 430 -6.22 -21.25 -2.45
N HIS A 431 -5.81 -22.41 -2.90
CA HIS A 431 -6.16 -22.97 -4.19
C HIS A 431 -6.68 -24.41 -4.05
N GLN A 432 -7.74 -24.71 -4.77
CA GLN A 432 -8.26 -26.06 -4.90
C GLN A 432 -7.96 -26.60 -6.29
N GLY A 433 -7.23 -27.71 -6.37
CA GLY A 433 -6.87 -28.33 -7.63
C GLY A 433 -8.09 -28.83 -8.42
N SER A 434 -7.89 -29.08 -9.70
CA SER A 434 -8.95 -29.49 -10.63
C SER A 434 -9.58 -30.85 -10.30
N ASP A 435 -8.89 -31.67 -9.52
CA ASP A 435 -9.36 -32.98 -9.05
C ASP A 435 -10.24 -32.92 -7.79
N ASN A 436 -10.50 -31.72 -7.25
CA ASN A 436 -11.21 -31.44 -6.00
C ASN A 436 -10.58 -32.06 -4.73
N ASN A 437 -9.42 -32.70 -4.83
CA ASN A 437 -8.76 -33.37 -3.72
C ASN A 437 -7.40 -32.74 -3.37
N THR A 438 -6.83 -31.97 -4.28
CA THR A 438 -5.56 -31.29 -4.05
C THR A 438 -5.82 -29.89 -3.53
N TYR A 439 -5.29 -29.58 -2.35
CA TYR A 439 -5.37 -28.24 -1.75
C TYR A 439 -3.95 -27.71 -1.61
N GLY A 440 -3.78 -26.45 -1.95
CA GLY A 440 -2.50 -25.79 -1.87
C GLY A 440 -2.62 -24.30 -1.55
N HIS A 441 -1.52 -23.71 -1.21
CA HIS A 441 -1.40 -22.27 -1.07
C HIS A 441 -0.43 -21.77 -2.13
N ILE A 442 -0.84 -20.71 -2.83
CA ILE A 442 -0.01 -20.03 -3.80
C ILE A 442 0.53 -18.77 -3.15
N PRO A 443 1.84 -18.62 -3.01
CA PRO A 443 2.43 -17.43 -2.45
C PRO A 443 2.52 -16.33 -3.51
N PHE A 444 2.24 -15.11 -3.08
CA PHE A 444 2.48 -13.89 -3.81
C PHE A 444 3.46 -13.02 -3.04
N PHE A 445 4.46 -12.55 -3.74
CA PHE A 445 5.51 -11.73 -3.19
C PHE A 445 5.31 -10.28 -3.65
N GLU A 446 5.28 -9.38 -2.70
CA GLU A 446 5.10 -7.95 -2.95
C GLU A 446 6.11 -7.18 -2.09
N TYR A 447 6.83 -6.22 -2.68
CA TYR A 447 7.61 -5.30 -1.87
C TYR A 447 6.68 -4.50 -0.95
N ILE A 448 7.11 -4.26 0.28
CA ILE A 448 6.30 -3.46 1.24
C ILE A 448 6.36 -1.98 0.88
N GLY A 449 7.53 -1.51 0.47
CA GLY A 449 7.75 -0.16 -0.04
C GLY A 449 7.40 -0.02 -1.53
N TYR A 450 8.26 0.63 -2.28
CA TYR A 450 8.04 0.88 -3.70
C TYR A 450 7.75 -0.40 -4.50
N ARG A 451 6.68 -0.37 -5.31
CA ARG A 451 6.12 -1.52 -6.02
C ARG A 451 7.14 -2.34 -6.81
N TYR A 452 8.04 -1.67 -7.51
CA TYR A 452 9.03 -2.34 -8.37
C TYR A 452 10.35 -2.63 -7.64
N GLY A 453 10.47 -2.24 -6.36
CA GLY A 453 11.62 -2.55 -5.53
C GLY A 453 12.87 -1.77 -5.86
N GLY A 454 14.00 -2.47 -5.77
CA GLY A 454 15.31 -1.94 -6.18
C GLY A 454 15.49 -1.87 -7.69
N ASP A 455 16.62 -1.30 -8.11
CA ASP A 455 17.08 -1.29 -9.50
C ASP A 455 16.16 -0.55 -10.49
N THR A 456 15.45 0.46 -10.00
CA THR A 456 14.45 1.17 -10.78
C THR A 456 14.75 2.66 -10.87
N ASN A 457 14.53 3.22 -12.06
CA ASN A 457 14.61 4.64 -12.39
C ASN A 457 13.27 5.05 -13.00
N THR A 458 12.54 5.95 -12.36
CA THR A 458 11.19 6.31 -12.79
C THR A 458 10.96 7.82 -12.73
N ILE A 459 10.31 8.36 -13.74
CA ILE A 459 9.73 9.70 -13.72
C ILE A 459 8.23 9.61 -14.02
N LYS A 460 7.41 10.29 -13.21
CA LYS A 460 5.97 10.38 -13.40
C LYS A 460 5.54 11.85 -13.36
N THR A 461 4.78 12.27 -14.36
CA THR A 461 4.22 13.62 -14.45
C THR A 461 2.74 13.51 -14.76
N GLY A 462 1.92 14.26 -14.02
CA GLY A 462 0.48 14.16 -14.18
C GLY A 462 -0.29 15.30 -13.54
N ALA A 463 -1.59 15.11 -13.53
CA ALA A 463 -2.55 16.02 -12.93
C ALA A 463 -3.64 15.25 -12.21
N VAL A 464 -3.98 15.69 -11.01
CA VAL A 464 -5.16 15.26 -10.26
C VAL A 464 -6.18 16.39 -10.30
N PHE A 465 -7.43 16.08 -10.58
CA PHE A 465 -8.55 17.01 -10.53
C PHE A 465 -9.57 16.53 -9.52
N VAL A 466 -9.86 17.35 -8.53
CA VAL A 466 -10.86 17.11 -7.49
C VAL A 466 -12.02 18.07 -7.67
N HIS A 467 -13.22 17.54 -7.85
CA HIS A 467 -14.44 18.33 -7.97
C HIS A 467 -15.37 18.07 -6.77
N PRO A 468 -15.92 19.11 -6.13
CA PRO A 468 -16.69 18.93 -4.89
C PRO A 468 -17.96 18.08 -5.05
N THR A 469 -18.48 17.96 -6.28
CA THR A 469 -19.73 17.22 -6.54
C THR A 469 -19.51 15.94 -7.32
N TRP A 470 -18.55 15.93 -8.26
CA TRP A 470 -18.40 14.84 -9.22
C TRP A 470 -17.41 13.76 -8.78
N GLY A 471 -16.39 14.12 -8.00
CA GLY A 471 -15.36 13.18 -7.57
C GLY A 471 -13.97 13.55 -8.05
N GLU A 472 -13.16 12.54 -8.40
CA GLU A 472 -11.74 12.71 -8.69
C GLU A 472 -11.37 12.07 -10.03
N CYS A 473 -10.41 12.70 -10.71
CA CYS A 473 -9.79 12.16 -11.93
C CYS A 473 -8.29 12.43 -11.87
N GLU A 474 -7.48 11.43 -12.25
CA GLU A 474 -6.03 11.56 -12.43
C GLU A 474 -5.65 11.18 -13.85
N GLY A 475 -4.75 11.96 -14.48
CA GLY A 475 -4.09 11.59 -15.72
C GLY A 475 -2.59 11.76 -15.59
N TYR A 476 -1.80 10.80 -16.11
CA TYR A 476 -0.34 10.85 -16.00
C TYR A 476 0.39 10.18 -17.16
N ILE A 477 1.66 10.54 -17.26
CA ILE A 477 2.66 9.85 -18.07
C ILE A 477 3.76 9.39 -17.13
N GLN A 478 4.14 8.13 -17.22
CA GLN A 478 5.23 7.53 -16.47
C GLN A 478 6.24 6.90 -17.42
N LEU A 479 7.51 7.19 -17.21
CA LEU A 479 8.63 6.53 -17.87
C LEU A 479 9.40 5.77 -16.80
N MET A 480 9.70 4.50 -17.05
CA MET A 480 10.39 3.62 -16.10
C MET A 480 11.49 2.85 -16.81
N GLU A 481 12.62 2.72 -16.14
CA GLU A 481 13.67 1.76 -16.46
C GLU A 481 13.84 0.84 -15.25
N HIS A 482 13.87 -0.46 -15.50
CA HIS A 482 14.09 -1.48 -14.48
C HIS A 482 15.24 -2.38 -14.92
N GLY A 483 16.22 -2.56 -14.03
CA GLY A 483 17.39 -3.39 -14.32
C GLY A 483 17.14 -4.87 -14.08
N ASP A 484 18.20 -5.59 -13.86
CA ASP A 484 18.20 -7.05 -13.80
C ASP A 484 17.74 -7.62 -12.43
N MET A 485 17.67 -6.76 -11.39
CA MET A 485 17.25 -7.18 -10.05
C MET A 485 15.72 -7.17 -9.92
N SER A 486 15.13 -8.35 -9.79
CA SER A 486 13.69 -8.53 -9.54
C SER A 486 13.43 -9.15 -8.19
N ILE A 487 12.17 -9.14 -7.76
CA ILE A 487 11.72 -9.79 -6.51
C ILE A 487 12.00 -11.30 -6.50
N TYR A 488 12.08 -11.93 -7.68
CA TYR A 488 12.32 -13.36 -7.85
C TYR A 488 13.79 -13.71 -8.03
N LYS A 489 14.66 -12.73 -8.21
CA LYS A 489 16.10 -12.98 -8.36
C LYS A 489 16.71 -13.23 -6.99
N SER A 490 17.32 -14.39 -6.84
CA SER A 490 18.12 -14.71 -5.66
C SER A 490 19.31 -13.77 -5.54
N HIS A 491 19.66 -13.38 -4.33
CA HIS A 491 20.90 -12.65 -4.02
C HIS A 491 21.47 -13.22 -2.72
N ASN A 492 22.78 -13.36 -2.67
CA ASN A 492 23.46 -13.88 -1.50
C ASN A 492 24.35 -12.75 -0.91
N ILE A 493 24.00 -12.28 0.28
CA ILE A 493 24.72 -11.23 0.99
C ILE A 493 25.90 -11.81 1.78
N ASP A 494 25.84 -13.06 2.21
CA ASP A 494 26.85 -13.67 3.08
C ASP A 494 28.13 -14.12 2.37
N GLY A 495 28.38 -13.66 1.16
CA GLY A 495 29.72 -13.76 0.52
C GLY A 495 30.15 -15.15 0.10
N LYS A 496 29.23 -16.10 -0.03
CA LYS A 496 29.57 -17.43 -0.55
C LYS A 496 29.75 -17.45 -2.08
N ASN A 497 29.22 -16.45 -2.78
CA ASN A 497 29.53 -16.14 -4.17
C ASN A 497 29.89 -14.66 -4.25
N GLU A 498 31.17 -14.36 -4.34
CA GLU A 498 31.69 -12.98 -4.42
C GLU A 498 31.12 -12.17 -5.60
N ASP A 499 30.67 -12.83 -6.65
CA ASP A 499 30.12 -12.20 -7.85
C ASP A 499 28.67 -11.70 -7.66
N GLU A 500 27.86 -12.33 -6.81
CA GLU A 500 26.47 -11.92 -6.54
C GLU A 500 26.35 -10.92 -5.38
N ALA A 501 27.26 -11.00 -4.39
CA ALA A 501 27.29 -10.07 -3.26
C ALA A 501 27.80 -8.67 -3.64
N ASN A 502 28.43 -8.52 -4.80
CA ASN A 502 29.09 -7.31 -5.27
C ASN A 502 28.37 -6.68 -6.46
N ILE A 503 27.03 -6.55 -6.42
CA ILE A 503 26.34 -5.75 -7.43
C ILE A 503 26.72 -4.28 -7.23
N LYS A 504 27.85 -3.91 -7.82
CA LYS A 504 28.37 -2.52 -7.86
C LYS A 504 27.82 -1.73 -9.03
N GLU A 505 26.93 -2.34 -9.80
CA GLU A 505 26.33 -1.69 -10.95
C GLU A 505 25.40 -0.57 -10.52
N SER A 506 25.42 0.49 -11.29
CA SER A 506 24.47 1.58 -11.14
C SER A 506 23.11 1.16 -11.69
N THR A 507 22.03 1.67 -11.12
CA THR A 507 20.68 1.53 -11.65
C THR A 507 20.53 2.22 -13.01
N PRO A 508 19.92 1.56 -14.00
CA PRO A 508 19.48 0.16 -14.02
C PRO A 508 20.68 -0.79 -14.21
N SER A 509 20.72 -1.91 -13.47
CA SER A 509 21.79 -2.91 -13.58
C SER A 509 21.58 -3.85 -14.78
N GLY A 510 22.56 -4.71 -15.04
CA GLY A 510 22.51 -5.67 -16.14
C GLY A 510 22.72 -5.07 -17.53
N THR A 511 22.77 -5.92 -18.52
CA THR A 511 22.93 -5.53 -19.94
C THR A 511 21.60 -5.19 -20.59
N ASP A 512 20.57 -5.97 -20.29
CA ASP A 512 19.23 -5.81 -20.85
C ASP A 512 18.32 -5.13 -19.83
N VAL A 513 17.90 -3.93 -20.14
CA VAL A 513 17.10 -3.08 -19.26
C VAL A 513 15.67 -3.01 -19.77
N LEU A 514 14.71 -3.32 -18.91
CA LEU A 514 13.29 -3.11 -19.19
C LEU A 514 13.00 -1.60 -19.22
N ARG A 515 12.38 -1.13 -20.28
CA ARG A 515 11.86 0.24 -20.43
C ARG A 515 10.37 0.22 -20.64
N ALA A 516 9.64 0.93 -19.78
CA ALA A 516 8.21 1.05 -19.89
C ALA A 516 7.77 2.52 -20.01
N ILE A 517 6.80 2.77 -20.86
CA ILE A 517 6.08 4.05 -20.98
C ILE A 517 4.63 3.76 -20.69
N ILE A 518 4.05 4.46 -19.72
CA ILE A 518 2.64 4.33 -19.35
C ILE A 518 1.98 5.69 -19.50
N ILE A 519 0.87 5.74 -20.23
CA ILE A 519 -0.02 6.90 -20.31
C ILE A 519 -1.36 6.45 -19.76
N SER A 520 -1.80 7.05 -18.67
CA SER A 520 -2.98 6.63 -17.94
C SER A 520 -3.93 7.81 -17.70
N ILE A 521 -5.22 7.50 -17.74
CA ILE A 521 -6.28 8.33 -17.20
C ILE A 521 -7.23 7.47 -16.39
N LYS A 522 -7.50 7.86 -15.15
CA LYS A 522 -8.43 7.16 -14.27
C LYS A 522 -9.30 8.15 -13.50
N GLY A 523 -10.46 7.71 -13.07
CA GLY A 523 -11.34 8.54 -12.26
C GLY A 523 -12.59 7.82 -11.82
N GLU A 524 -13.24 8.43 -10.83
CA GLU A 524 -14.55 8.04 -10.34
C GLU A 524 -15.47 9.25 -10.26
N VAL A 525 -16.66 9.12 -10.85
CA VAL A 525 -17.66 10.18 -10.92
C VAL A 525 -18.92 9.73 -10.21
N SER A 526 -19.29 10.45 -9.15
CA SER A 526 -20.57 10.27 -8.49
C SER A 526 -21.72 10.81 -9.35
N LEU A 527 -22.70 9.98 -9.62
CA LEU A 527 -23.93 10.35 -10.32
C LEU A 527 -25.06 10.76 -9.37
N SER A 528 -24.82 10.78 -8.08
CA SER A 528 -25.84 11.03 -7.05
C SER A 528 -26.56 12.36 -7.25
N SER A 529 -25.85 13.39 -7.68
CA SER A 529 -26.44 14.71 -7.97
C SER A 529 -27.27 14.76 -9.25
N LEU A 530 -26.96 13.93 -10.24
CA LEU A 530 -27.64 13.87 -11.53
C LEU A 530 -28.92 13.01 -11.48
N LEU A 531 -28.85 11.89 -10.76
CA LEU A 531 -29.92 10.89 -10.75
C LEU A 531 -30.82 11.00 -9.52
N SER A 532 -30.53 11.90 -8.57
CA SER A 532 -31.23 12.00 -7.28
C SER A 532 -31.25 10.67 -6.50
N TRP A 533 -30.30 9.79 -6.80
CA TRP A 533 -30.16 8.48 -6.16
C TRP A 533 -28.79 8.42 -5.50
N PRO A 534 -28.72 8.35 -4.18
CA PRO A 534 -27.43 8.30 -3.47
C PRO A 534 -26.67 7.02 -3.79
N GLY A 535 -25.35 7.11 -3.79
CA GLY A 535 -24.47 5.94 -3.84
C GLY A 535 -24.22 5.36 -5.23
N ILE A 536 -24.61 6.02 -6.34
CA ILE A 536 -24.21 5.57 -7.69
C ILE A 536 -22.96 6.29 -8.12
N SER A 537 -21.97 5.51 -8.58
CA SER A 537 -20.79 6.06 -9.26
C SER A 537 -20.42 5.28 -10.52
N ILE A 538 -19.80 5.99 -11.47
CA ILE A 538 -19.12 5.39 -12.63
C ILE A 538 -17.64 5.62 -12.42
N TYR A 539 -16.84 4.61 -12.65
CA TYR A 539 -15.39 4.70 -12.55
C TYR A 539 -14.72 3.99 -13.71
N GLY A 540 -13.51 4.37 -14.00
CA GLY A 540 -12.76 3.75 -15.07
C GLY A 540 -11.29 4.16 -15.07
N GLU A 541 -10.52 3.38 -15.81
CA GLU A 541 -9.11 3.57 -16.06
C GLU A 541 -8.80 3.14 -17.49
N ALA A 542 -8.09 3.98 -18.23
CA ALA A 542 -7.66 3.71 -19.59
C ALA A 542 -6.16 3.98 -19.69
N ASP A 543 -5.41 2.96 -20.11
CA ASP A 543 -3.96 2.98 -20.13
C ASP A 543 -3.44 2.59 -21.50
N TRP A 544 -2.45 3.33 -21.97
CA TRP A 544 -1.61 2.89 -23.06
C TRP A 544 -0.21 2.60 -22.52
N ILE A 545 0.30 1.42 -22.82
CA ILE A 545 1.57 0.93 -22.30
C ILE A 545 2.46 0.54 -23.50
N GLY A 546 3.70 1.01 -23.47
CA GLY A 546 4.75 0.56 -24.36
C GLY A 546 5.89 -0.01 -23.55
N VAL A 547 6.29 -1.23 -23.83
CA VAL A 547 7.40 -1.92 -23.16
C VAL A 547 8.42 -2.37 -24.17
N SER A 548 9.71 -2.22 -23.85
CA SER A 548 10.82 -2.70 -24.66
C SER A 548 11.98 -3.10 -23.78
N THR A 549 12.81 -4.01 -24.26
CA THR A 549 14.11 -4.30 -23.69
C THR A 549 15.18 -3.47 -24.39
N PHE A 550 15.93 -2.69 -23.64
CA PHE A 550 17.06 -1.91 -24.14
C PHE A 550 18.38 -2.61 -23.80
N ASN A 551 19.13 -3.02 -24.82
CA ASN A 551 20.47 -3.58 -24.64
C ASN A 551 21.50 -2.44 -24.57
N LYS A 552 22.15 -2.28 -23.41
CA LYS A 552 23.11 -1.19 -23.14
C LYS A 552 24.40 -1.30 -23.95
N GLU A 553 24.85 -2.52 -24.25
CA GLU A 553 26.09 -2.75 -25.00
C GLU A 553 25.95 -2.37 -26.46
N ASN A 554 24.90 -2.88 -27.09
CA ASN A 554 24.64 -2.67 -28.52
C ASN A 554 23.82 -1.39 -28.79
N LYS A 555 23.28 -0.76 -27.74
CA LYS A 555 22.39 0.41 -27.84
C LYS A 555 21.16 0.16 -28.75
N THR A 556 20.62 -1.03 -28.66
CA THR A 556 19.46 -1.46 -29.46
C THR A 556 18.25 -1.67 -28.58
N TYR A 557 17.08 -1.40 -29.16
CA TYR A 557 15.79 -1.76 -28.56
C TYR A 557 15.33 -3.07 -29.17
N ASN A 558 14.94 -4.00 -28.33
CA ASN A 558 14.39 -5.28 -28.72
C ASN A 558 12.98 -5.42 -28.16
N ASP A 559 12.17 -6.24 -28.80
CA ASP A 559 10.87 -6.70 -28.28
C ASP A 559 9.91 -5.57 -27.86
N PHE A 560 9.82 -4.51 -28.68
CA PHE A 560 8.86 -3.46 -28.40
C PHE A 560 7.44 -3.99 -28.53
N LYS A 561 6.71 -3.96 -27.42
CA LYS A 561 5.32 -4.37 -27.31
C LYS A 561 4.47 -3.18 -26.86
N THR A 562 3.24 -3.13 -27.30
CA THR A 562 2.26 -2.15 -26.81
C THR A 562 0.98 -2.84 -26.41
N ASP A 563 0.31 -2.28 -25.43
CA ASP A 563 -1.02 -2.68 -25.01
C ASP A 563 -1.89 -1.46 -24.72
N PHE A 564 -3.17 -1.58 -24.98
CA PHE A 564 -4.18 -0.66 -24.50
C PHE A 564 -5.06 -1.42 -23.51
N GLN A 565 -5.12 -0.95 -22.27
CA GLN A 565 -5.90 -1.53 -21.20
C GLN A 565 -7.05 -0.58 -20.85
N LEU A 566 -8.23 -1.14 -20.65
CA LEU A 566 -9.42 -0.39 -20.29
C LEU A 566 -10.16 -1.13 -19.17
N SER A 567 -10.44 -0.44 -18.10
CA SER A 567 -11.32 -0.88 -17.03
C SER A 567 -12.47 0.11 -16.91
N LEU A 568 -13.70 -0.36 -16.97
CA LEU A 568 -14.90 0.45 -16.79
C LEU A 568 -15.85 -0.24 -15.84
N GLY A 569 -16.42 0.52 -14.92
CA GLY A 569 -17.34 -0.04 -13.94
C GLY A 569 -18.39 0.95 -13.45
N VAL A 570 -19.44 0.37 -12.89
CA VAL A 570 -20.51 1.07 -12.19
C VAL A 570 -20.61 0.48 -10.80
N SER A 571 -20.72 1.31 -9.79
CA SER A 571 -21.01 0.87 -8.42
C SER A 571 -22.26 1.54 -7.87
N ILE A 572 -22.98 0.80 -7.04
CA ILE A 572 -24.19 1.24 -6.33
C ILE A 572 -24.00 0.86 -4.87
N ALA A 573 -23.98 1.82 -3.99
CA ALA A 573 -23.91 1.63 -2.54
C ALA A 573 -25.25 2.04 -1.90
N ILE A 574 -25.75 1.20 -0.98
CA ILE A 574 -27.03 1.39 -0.28
C ILE A 574 -26.79 1.32 1.22
#